data_f34ce9adadb24e05a27197716eb2fce0
#
_entry.id   f34ce9adadb24e05a27197716eb2fce0
#
_cell.length_a   1.000
_cell.length_b   1.000
_cell.length_c   1.000
_cell.angle_alpha   90.00
_cell.angle_beta   90.00
_cell.angle_gamma   90.00
#
_symmetry.space_group_name_H-M   'P 1'
#
loop_
_entity.id
_entity.type
_entity.pdbx_description
1 polymer ?
#
loop_
_entity_poly.entity_id
_entity_poly.type
_entity_poly.pdbx_seq_one_letter_code
_entity_poly.pdbx_strand_id
1 'polypeptide(L)'
;MATQLDTVTVQTAVPPSSLLLSDEQLAGILLVTADWIRAHAEEIPGFRRLGSYFRFCRDAVLKWLGGTLEPLLDAESAAALMSVPKSWVYHNADQLPGVLRLGRYVRFRPAIMHRFLAGSEVVQ
;
A
#
# COMPACT_ATOMS: atom_id res chain seq x y z
N MET A 1 2.25 -31.81 1.89
CA MET A 1 1.77 -31.11 0.74
C MET A 1 2.07 -29.67 0.74
N ALA A 2 2.55 -29.26 -0.33
CA ALA A 2 2.87 -27.85 -0.49
C ALA A 2 1.66 -26.97 -0.35
N THR A 3 0.53 -27.50 -0.70
CA THR A 3 -0.71 -26.75 -0.63
C THR A 3 -1.00 -26.20 0.73
N GLN A 4 -0.61 -26.91 1.75
CA GLN A 4 -0.88 -26.46 3.08
C GLN A 4 -0.17 -25.18 3.40
N LEU A 5 1.09 -25.14 3.02
CA LEU A 5 1.89 -23.97 3.26
C LEU A 5 1.36 -22.79 2.49
N ASP A 6 0.98 -23.05 1.26
CA ASP A 6 0.48 -21.98 0.43
C ASP A 6 -0.76 -21.37 1.02
N THR A 7 -1.60 -22.21 1.59
CA THR A 7 -2.83 -21.71 2.17
C THR A 7 -2.54 -20.74 3.31
N VAL A 8 -1.60 -21.08 4.15
CA VAL A 8 -1.26 -20.21 5.25
C VAL A 8 -0.68 -18.90 4.77
N THR A 9 0.20 -18.98 3.79
CA THR A 9 0.87 -17.80 3.27
C THR A 9 -0.12 -16.88 2.60
N VAL A 10 -1.07 -17.44 1.90
CA VAL A 10 -1.97 -16.67 1.08
C VAL A 10 -3.03 -15.91 1.85
N GLN A 11 -3.17 -16.20 3.13
CA GLN A 11 -4.21 -15.54 3.90
C GLN A 11 -4.18 -14.02 3.79
N THR A 12 -2.99 -13.45 3.72
CA THR A 12 -2.85 -12.01 3.61
C THR A 12 -2.51 -11.57 2.21
N ALA A 13 -2.29 -12.49 1.30
CA ALA A 13 -1.92 -12.14 -0.06
C ALA A 13 -3.14 -12.14 -0.96
N VAL A 14 -3.05 -11.40 -2.05
CA VAL A 14 -4.12 -11.33 -3.03
C VAL A 14 -3.86 -12.37 -4.10
N PRO A 15 -4.79 -13.32 -4.29
CA PRO A 15 -4.61 -14.33 -5.35
C PRO A 15 -4.58 -13.66 -6.71
N PRO A 16 -3.75 -14.15 -7.63
CA PRO A 16 -3.66 -13.52 -8.96
C PRO A 16 -4.98 -13.51 -9.71
N SER A 17 -5.84 -14.49 -9.45
CA SER A 17 -7.11 -14.57 -10.16
C SER A 17 -8.19 -13.68 -9.56
N SER A 18 -7.93 -13.07 -8.42
CA SER A 18 -8.92 -12.26 -7.75
C SER A 18 -9.02 -10.90 -8.41
N LEU A 19 -10.22 -10.50 -8.78
CA LEU A 19 -10.46 -9.19 -9.38
C LEU A 19 -10.76 -8.13 -8.33
N LEU A 20 -11.09 -8.54 -7.13
CA LEU A 20 -11.47 -7.63 -6.06
C LEU A 20 -10.65 -7.91 -4.83
N LEU A 21 -10.35 -6.86 -4.11
CA LEU A 21 -9.67 -6.96 -2.81
C LEU A 21 -10.71 -6.76 -1.71
N SER A 22 -10.55 -7.50 -0.63
CA SER A 22 -11.39 -7.28 0.54
C SER A 22 -10.86 -6.10 1.33
N ASP A 23 -11.67 -5.65 2.30
CA ASP A 23 -11.22 -4.58 3.18
C ASP A 23 -10.00 -5.02 3.99
N GLU A 24 -9.95 -6.29 4.41
CA GLU A 24 -8.81 -6.78 5.18
C GLU A 24 -7.55 -6.89 4.34
N GLN A 25 -7.70 -7.33 3.09
CA GLN A 25 -6.55 -7.41 2.20
C GLN A 25 -5.97 -6.02 1.94
N LEU A 26 -6.86 -5.06 1.69
CA LEU A 26 -6.42 -3.71 1.42
C LEU A 26 -5.81 -3.08 2.67
N ALA A 27 -6.38 -3.36 3.84
CA ALA A 27 -5.82 -2.84 5.09
C ALA A 27 -4.37 -3.29 5.28
N GLY A 28 -4.09 -4.55 4.97
CA GLY A 28 -2.73 -5.05 5.07
C GLY A 28 -1.78 -4.38 4.11
N ILE A 29 -2.26 -4.03 2.93
CA ILE A 29 -1.43 -3.35 1.95
C ILE A 29 -1.17 -1.90 2.37
N LEU A 30 -2.20 -1.21 2.84
CA LEU A 30 -2.07 0.20 3.20
C LEU A 30 -1.53 0.42 4.60
N LEU A 31 -1.36 -0.65 5.38
CA LEU A 31 -0.89 -0.59 6.76
C LEU A 31 -1.83 0.24 7.63
N VAL A 32 -3.10 -0.02 7.49
CA VAL A 32 -4.14 0.61 8.31
C VAL A 32 -5.08 -0.49 8.78
N THR A 33 -6.04 -0.14 9.63
CA THR A 33 -7.00 -1.12 10.10
C THR A 33 -8.11 -1.32 9.07
N ALA A 34 -8.75 -2.48 9.15
CA ALA A 34 -9.91 -2.71 8.28
C ALA A 34 -11.03 -1.74 8.60
N ASP A 35 -11.16 -1.34 9.86
CA ASP A 35 -12.16 -0.35 10.23
C ASP A 35 -11.91 0.98 9.54
N TRP A 36 -10.63 1.37 9.45
CA TRP A 36 -10.28 2.60 8.75
C TRP A 36 -10.69 2.51 7.29
N ILE A 37 -10.42 1.34 6.66
CA ILE A 37 -10.79 1.13 5.26
C ILE A 37 -12.28 1.32 5.07
N ARG A 38 -13.09 0.70 5.95
CA ARG A 38 -14.53 0.81 5.81
C ARG A 38 -15.02 2.22 6.02
N ALA A 39 -14.40 2.95 6.93
CA ALA A 39 -14.80 4.33 7.20
C ALA A 39 -14.46 5.27 6.05
N HIS A 40 -13.44 4.94 5.26
CA HIS A 40 -12.97 5.81 4.18
C HIS A 40 -13.09 5.17 2.80
N ALA A 41 -13.95 4.15 2.70
CA ALA A 41 -14.00 3.35 1.48
C ALA A 41 -14.27 4.18 0.22
N GLU A 42 -15.14 5.17 0.35
CA GLU A 42 -15.54 5.93 -0.82
C GLU A 42 -14.41 6.82 -1.34
N GLU A 43 -13.39 7.03 -0.54
CA GLU A 43 -12.24 7.83 -0.95
C GLU A 43 -11.18 7.00 -1.65
N ILE A 44 -11.34 5.67 -1.64
CA ILE A 44 -10.32 4.77 -2.17
C ILE A 44 -10.69 4.37 -3.59
N PRO A 45 -9.76 4.47 -4.54
CA PRO A 45 -10.05 4.09 -5.92
C PRO A 45 -10.52 2.66 -6.02
N GLY A 46 -11.51 2.44 -6.86
CA GLY A 46 -11.99 1.09 -7.13
C GLY A 46 -13.02 0.56 -6.15
N PHE A 47 -13.49 1.38 -5.24
CA PHE A 47 -14.46 0.92 -4.25
C PHE A 47 -15.72 0.39 -4.94
N ARG A 48 -16.19 -0.77 -4.47
CA ARG A 48 -17.41 -1.41 -4.94
C ARG A 48 -18.17 -1.92 -3.72
N ARG A 49 -19.45 -1.69 -3.71
CA ARG A 49 -20.28 -2.18 -2.64
C ARG A 49 -21.09 -3.36 -3.13
N LEU A 50 -20.87 -4.51 -2.53
CA LEU A 50 -21.57 -5.73 -2.89
C LEU A 50 -22.40 -6.16 -1.69
N GLY A 51 -23.63 -5.62 -1.59
CA GLY A 51 -24.43 -5.88 -0.42
C GLY A 51 -23.76 -5.30 0.81
N SER A 52 -23.46 -6.14 1.77
CA SER A 52 -22.78 -5.70 2.98
C SER A 52 -21.26 -5.79 2.84
N TYR A 53 -20.76 -6.22 1.71
CA TYR A 53 -19.32 -6.38 1.52
C TYR A 53 -18.74 -5.14 0.88
N PHE A 54 -17.63 -4.70 1.43
CA PHE A 54 -16.82 -3.61 0.85
C PHE A 54 -15.70 -4.26 0.07
N ARG A 55 -15.61 -3.95 -1.21
CA ARG A 55 -14.59 -4.56 -2.07
C ARG A 55 -13.95 -3.47 -2.91
N PHE A 56 -12.77 -3.75 -3.41
CA PHE A 56 -11.99 -2.75 -4.14
C PHE A 56 -11.44 -3.40 -5.39
N CYS A 57 -11.63 -2.74 -6.52
CA CYS A 57 -11.18 -3.27 -7.80
C CYS A 57 -9.65 -3.36 -7.79
N ARG A 58 -9.15 -4.56 -8.03
CA ARG A 58 -7.72 -4.82 -7.97
C ARG A 58 -6.94 -3.93 -8.92
N ASP A 59 -7.41 -3.81 -10.17
CA ASP A 59 -6.70 -3.02 -11.15
C ASP A 59 -6.62 -1.55 -10.77
N ALA A 60 -7.70 -1.02 -10.22
CA ALA A 60 -7.72 0.37 -9.80
C ALA A 60 -6.74 0.61 -8.66
N VAL A 61 -6.71 -0.29 -7.69
CA VAL A 61 -5.79 -0.17 -6.56
C VAL A 61 -4.36 -0.34 -7.03
N LEU A 62 -4.13 -1.31 -7.90
CA LEU A 62 -2.81 -1.57 -8.43
C LEU A 62 -2.25 -0.32 -9.10
N LYS A 63 -3.07 0.32 -9.92
CA LYS A 63 -2.66 1.54 -10.61
C LYS A 63 -2.38 2.66 -9.63
N TRP A 64 -3.25 2.79 -8.63
CA TRP A 64 -3.10 3.81 -7.59
C TRP A 64 -1.79 3.64 -6.84
N LEU A 65 -1.37 2.40 -6.63
CA LEU A 65 -0.17 2.11 -5.84
C LEU A 65 1.11 2.00 -6.67
N GLY A 66 1.04 2.33 -7.94
CA GLY A 66 2.24 2.36 -8.75
C GLY A 66 2.64 1.06 -9.41
N GLY A 67 1.72 0.12 -9.50
CA GLY A 67 1.94 -1.09 -10.27
C GLY A 67 2.22 -2.35 -9.48
N THR A 68 2.18 -2.28 -8.16
CA THR A 68 2.38 -3.46 -7.34
C THR A 68 1.46 -3.38 -6.13
N LEU A 69 1.12 -4.54 -5.59
CA LEU A 69 0.30 -4.63 -4.38
C LEU A 69 1.14 -4.93 -3.14
N GLU A 70 2.42 -4.62 -3.20
CA GLU A 70 3.28 -4.77 -2.02
C GLU A 70 2.78 -3.86 -0.90
N PRO A 71 2.96 -4.27 0.36
CA PRO A 71 2.60 -3.40 1.45
C PRO A 71 3.33 -2.07 1.36
N LEU A 72 2.63 -1.01 1.70
CA LEU A 72 3.21 0.32 1.69
C LEU A 72 4.27 0.44 2.78
N LEU A 73 5.09 1.47 2.68
CA LEU A 73 6.09 1.77 3.69
C LEU A 73 5.52 2.82 4.64
N ASP A 74 5.72 2.64 5.93
CA ASP A 74 5.43 3.71 6.87
C ASP A 74 6.68 4.60 6.99
N ALA A 75 6.57 5.65 7.79
CA ALA A 75 7.68 6.59 7.91
C ALA A 75 8.93 5.93 8.45
N GLU A 76 8.76 4.99 9.37
CA GLU A 76 9.91 4.31 9.96
C GLU A 76 10.62 3.45 8.92
N SER A 77 9.86 2.70 8.13
CA SER A 77 10.45 1.87 7.09
C SER A 77 11.10 2.71 6.01
N ALA A 78 10.47 3.82 5.64
CA ALA A 78 11.05 4.72 4.65
C ALA A 78 12.34 5.33 5.17
N ALA A 79 12.37 5.71 6.44
CA ALA A 79 13.57 6.27 7.05
C ALA A 79 14.70 5.27 7.01
N ALA A 80 14.41 4.01 7.34
CA ALA A 80 15.43 2.98 7.31
C ALA A 80 15.96 2.76 5.90
N LEU A 81 15.06 2.79 4.93
CA LEU A 81 15.45 2.59 3.55
C LEU A 81 16.39 3.71 3.07
N MET A 82 16.18 4.91 3.52
CA MET A 82 16.97 6.06 3.10
C MET A 82 18.10 6.41 4.08
N SER A 83 18.16 5.71 5.20
CA SER A 83 19.17 5.96 6.22
C SER A 83 19.10 7.39 6.74
N VAL A 84 17.91 7.85 7.04
CA VAL A 84 17.69 9.17 7.62
C VAL A 84 16.81 9.03 8.84
N PRO A 85 16.75 10.04 9.70
CA PRO A 85 15.88 9.99 10.88
C PRO A 85 14.41 10.00 10.48
N LYS A 86 13.58 9.35 11.27
CA LYS A 86 12.15 9.32 11.00
C LYS A 86 11.56 10.74 11.00
N SER A 87 12.06 11.61 11.86
CA SER A 87 11.56 12.97 11.90
C SER A 87 11.79 13.70 10.58
N TRP A 88 12.93 13.43 9.94
CA TRP A 88 13.21 14.03 8.64
C TRP A 88 12.16 13.59 7.61
N VAL A 89 11.79 12.30 7.67
CA VAL A 89 10.78 11.78 6.74
C VAL A 89 9.47 12.52 6.92
N TYR A 90 9.03 12.71 8.15
CA TYR A 90 7.79 13.42 8.39
C TYR A 90 7.84 14.85 7.91
N HIS A 91 8.95 15.53 8.13
CA HIS A 91 9.10 16.91 7.71
C HIS A 91 9.11 17.07 6.19
N ASN A 92 9.62 16.07 5.50
CA ASN A 92 9.80 16.16 4.05
C ASN A 92 8.88 15.23 3.27
N ALA A 93 7.88 14.66 3.92
CA ALA A 93 7.05 13.63 3.31
C ALA A 93 6.44 14.07 2.00
N ASP A 94 5.91 15.29 1.95
CA ASP A 94 5.20 15.74 0.76
C ASP A 94 6.11 15.96 -0.42
N GLN A 95 7.41 16.01 -0.19
CA GLN A 95 8.37 16.19 -1.26
C GLN A 95 8.97 14.87 -1.72
N LEU A 96 8.64 13.78 -1.05
CA LEU A 96 9.19 12.49 -1.41
C LEU A 96 8.28 11.80 -2.42
N PRO A 97 8.87 11.24 -3.49
CA PRO A 97 8.07 10.53 -4.47
C PRO A 97 7.39 9.34 -3.83
N GLY A 98 6.16 9.07 -4.26
CA GLY A 98 5.42 7.92 -3.76
C GLY A 98 4.67 8.17 -2.48
N VAL A 99 4.73 9.38 -1.92
CA VAL A 99 4.00 9.66 -0.70
C VAL A 99 2.49 9.49 -0.94
N LEU A 100 1.83 8.95 0.08
CA LEU A 100 0.40 8.73 0.05
C LEU A 100 -0.14 9.07 1.43
N ARG A 101 -1.04 10.03 1.46
CA ARG A 101 -1.64 10.42 2.73
C ARG A 101 -2.99 9.77 2.88
N LEU A 102 -3.15 9.01 3.95
CA LEU A 102 -4.38 8.30 4.25
C LEU A 102 -4.90 8.85 5.57
N GLY A 103 -5.66 9.94 5.49
CA GLY A 103 -6.05 10.62 6.69
C GLY A 103 -4.82 11.14 7.41
N ARG A 104 -4.64 10.73 8.66
CA ARG A 104 -3.48 11.12 9.44
C ARG A 104 -2.26 10.25 9.14
N TYR A 105 -2.44 9.15 8.42
CA TYR A 105 -1.35 8.23 8.17
C TYR A 105 -0.52 8.70 6.99
N VAL A 106 0.80 8.58 7.12
CA VAL A 106 1.72 8.89 6.04
C VAL A 106 2.31 7.57 5.57
N ARG A 107 2.16 7.29 4.28
CA ARG A 107 2.62 6.04 3.70
C ARG A 107 3.39 6.35 2.43
N PHE A 108 4.19 5.40 1.97
CA PHE A 108 4.97 5.57 0.76
C PHE A 108 4.82 4.33 -0.10
N ARG A 109 4.63 4.53 -1.38
CA ARG A 109 4.49 3.44 -2.33
C ARG A 109 5.87 2.86 -2.63
N PRO A 110 6.13 1.60 -2.28
CA PRO A 110 7.47 1.04 -2.41
C PRO A 110 7.99 1.06 -3.84
N ALA A 111 7.14 0.75 -4.83
CA ALA A 111 7.60 0.72 -6.21
C ALA A 111 8.13 2.08 -6.65
N ILE A 112 7.42 3.15 -6.28
CA ILE A 112 7.82 4.49 -6.68
C ILE A 112 9.06 4.92 -5.90
N MET A 113 9.08 4.62 -4.61
CA MET A 113 10.22 4.98 -3.77
C MET A 113 11.48 4.29 -4.25
N HIS A 114 11.38 3.00 -4.57
CA HIS A 114 12.55 2.25 -5.05
C HIS A 114 13.07 2.81 -6.35
N ARG A 115 12.16 3.16 -7.26
CA ARG A 115 12.59 3.75 -8.53
C ARG A 115 13.30 5.08 -8.33
N PHE A 116 12.78 5.87 -7.40
CA PHE A 116 13.39 7.15 -7.09
C PHE A 116 14.78 6.96 -6.52
N LEU A 117 14.92 6.06 -5.55
CA LEU A 117 16.22 5.87 -4.90
C LEU A 117 17.22 5.21 -5.83
N ALA A 118 16.77 4.27 -6.66
CA ALA A 118 17.67 3.62 -7.59
C ALA A 118 18.11 4.55 -8.69
N GLY A 119 17.24 5.49 -9.07
CA GLY A 119 17.58 6.39 -10.16
C GLY A 119 18.16 7.70 -9.74
N SER A 120 18.29 7.93 -8.45
CA SER A 120 18.68 9.23 -7.97
C SER A 120 20.09 9.62 -8.41
N GLU A 121 20.92 8.65 -8.64
CA GLU A 121 22.26 8.95 -9.08
C GLU A 121 22.24 9.59 -10.45
N VAL A 122 21.21 9.34 -11.19
CA VAL A 122 21.12 9.87 -12.54
C VAL A 122 20.93 11.36 -12.52
N VAL A 123 20.40 11.85 -11.46
CA VAL A 123 20.03 13.25 -11.38
C VAL A 123 21.24 14.14 -11.36
N GLN A 124 22.31 13.62 -10.91
CA GLN A 124 23.45 14.48 -10.83
C GLN A 124 24.23 14.50 -12.04
#